data_0ab6e2e53ece94aaaea9643340f813dc
#
_entry.id   0ab6e2e53ece94aaaea9643340f813dc
#
_cell.length_a   1.000
_cell.length_b   1.000
_cell.length_c   1.000
_cell.angle_alpha   90.00
_cell.angle_beta   90.00
_cell.angle_gamma   90.00
#
_symmetry.space_group_name_H-M   'P 1'
#
loop_
_entity.id
_entity.type
_entity.pdbx_description
1 polymer ?
#
loop_
_entity_poly.entity_id
_entity_poly.type
_entity_poly.pdbx_seq_one_letter_code
_entity_poly.pdbx_strand_id
1 'polypeptide(L)'
;MVLSISEAAVALRTGRTTAVALAESAFAAADEHDAALGVYLSRFDGPALAAAERADAELAAGVDRGPLHGIPLAVKDLLATDEGGTTAQSQVLDRVWDFRGDGPAVARLRAAGAVLTGKTTTMEFGIGAPDRTKPFPLPRNPWRPTHYTGGSSSGSASAVAAGLVLGSLGTDTAGSIRYPAALCGVTGLKPTYGRVPKNGCVPLAPGFDHVGPLARSAEDCALLLTVLAGPDPGDPSSVDHPVEDYRSGLTESLSGLRIGVMPHAEDRVFEQAVAVLREAGARTRPVELPYYQQLKTVTKFGLAAEAFAWHRTNLQRRWPDYGAATRMALARGALVSAGDYVRLQRVRRAGQRQLARLFAEVDLVVTPTATCGAPEIERLSTSGMADTALTSYWNAAGNPALSVPMGFTGDGLPLGLQIAGRPFAEATVLAAGHAYQQRTSWHLRTPWEKVR
;
A
#
# COMPACT_ATOMS: atom_id res chain seq x y z
N MET A 1 -12.46 8.29 -18.59
CA MET A 1 -11.64 7.07 -18.36
C MET A 1 -10.41 7.51 -17.60
N VAL A 2 -10.11 6.92 -16.48
CA VAL A 2 -8.90 7.25 -15.70
C VAL A 2 -7.73 6.49 -16.33
N LEU A 3 -6.67 7.22 -16.76
CA LEU A 3 -5.47 6.62 -17.33
C LEU A 3 -4.70 5.81 -16.27
N SER A 4 -3.99 4.77 -16.69
CA SER A 4 -2.90 4.15 -15.91
C SER A 4 -1.63 5.03 -15.97
N ILE A 5 -0.65 4.78 -15.10
CA ILE A 5 0.66 5.45 -15.18
C ILE A 5 1.31 5.14 -16.54
N SER A 6 1.25 3.88 -16.99
CA SER A 6 1.82 3.46 -18.27
C SER A 6 1.18 4.19 -19.45
N GLU A 7 -0.15 4.31 -19.50
CA GLU A 7 -0.87 5.04 -20.53
C GLU A 7 -0.57 6.53 -20.52
N ALA A 8 -0.53 7.15 -19.34
CA ALA A 8 -0.17 8.56 -19.18
C ALA A 8 1.27 8.84 -19.63
N ALA A 9 2.22 7.96 -19.28
CA ALA A 9 3.60 8.07 -19.71
C ALA A 9 3.74 8.02 -21.25
N VAL A 10 2.98 7.16 -21.93
CA VAL A 10 2.93 7.11 -23.38
C VAL A 10 2.27 8.37 -23.96
N ALA A 11 1.19 8.86 -23.35
CA ALA A 11 0.48 10.05 -23.80
C ALA A 11 1.35 11.31 -23.73
N LEU A 12 2.13 11.48 -22.66
CA LEU A 12 3.12 12.55 -22.50
C LEU A 12 4.16 12.54 -23.61
N ARG A 13 4.78 11.38 -23.90
CA ARG A 13 5.84 11.23 -24.92
C ARG A 13 5.36 11.40 -26.34
N THR A 14 4.09 11.11 -26.59
CA THR A 14 3.46 11.28 -27.91
C THR A 14 2.79 12.64 -28.09
N GLY A 15 2.88 13.55 -27.09
CA GLY A 15 2.27 14.87 -27.13
C GLY A 15 0.73 14.88 -27.09
N ARG A 16 0.11 13.75 -26.72
CA ARG A 16 -1.36 13.66 -26.57
C ARG A 16 -1.88 14.34 -25.29
N THR A 17 -1.01 14.58 -24.34
CA THR A 17 -1.26 15.33 -23.11
C THR A 17 0.02 15.99 -22.65
N THR A 18 -0.07 16.87 -21.64
CA THR A 18 1.05 17.48 -20.94
C THR A 18 1.04 17.13 -19.46
N ALA A 19 2.17 17.28 -18.76
CA ALA A 19 2.24 17.06 -17.33
C ALA A 19 1.38 18.09 -16.57
N VAL A 20 1.32 19.32 -17.08
CA VAL A 20 0.43 20.37 -16.56
C VAL A 20 -1.02 19.93 -16.66
N ALA A 21 -1.47 19.45 -17.83
CA ALA A 21 -2.84 19.00 -18.01
C ALA A 21 -3.21 17.81 -17.10
N LEU A 22 -2.27 16.89 -16.85
CA LEU A 22 -2.47 15.79 -15.91
C LEU A 22 -2.59 16.29 -14.46
N ALA A 23 -1.75 17.25 -14.04
CA ALA A 23 -1.81 17.86 -12.71
C ALA A 23 -3.10 18.66 -12.50
N GLU A 24 -3.51 19.46 -13.47
CA GLU A 24 -4.78 20.21 -13.44
C GLU A 24 -5.99 19.27 -13.36
N SER A 25 -5.97 18.18 -14.12
CA SER A 25 -7.02 17.15 -14.03
C SER A 25 -7.08 16.48 -12.66
N ALA A 26 -5.92 16.22 -12.04
CA ALA A 26 -5.84 15.68 -10.69
C ALA A 26 -6.42 16.66 -9.65
N PHE A 27 -6.11 17.96 -9.77
CA PHE A 27 -6.65 18.99 -8.87
C PHE A 27 -8.14 19.22 -9.09
N ALA A 28 -8.62 19.25 -10.32
CA ALA A 28 -10.05 19.34 -10.61
C ALA A 28 -10.84 18.18 -10.01
N ALA A 29 -10.33 16.96 -10.12
CA ALA A 29 -10.95 15.80 -9.47
C ALA A 29 -10.91 15.89 -7.94
N ALA A 30 -9.83 16.43 -7.36
CA ALA A 30 -9.75 16.68 -5.92
C ALA A 30 -10.76 17.77 -5.48
N ASP A 31 -10.90 18.86 -6.23
CA ASP A 31 -11.88 19.90 -5.93
C ASP A 31 -13.32 19.38 -5.96
N GLU A 32 -13.61 18.46 -6.87
CA GLU A 32 -14.94 17.85 -6.98
C GLU A 32 -15.24 16.83 -5.87
N HIS A 33 -14.23 16.03 -5.48
CA HIS A 33 -14.52 14.81 -4.69
C HIS A 33 -13.90 14.82 -3.28
N ASP A 34 -12.82 15.57 -3.02
CA ASP A 34 -12.07 15.42 -1.76
C ASP A 34 -12.88 15.86 -0.52
N ALA A 35 -13.71 16.87 -0.63
CA ALA A 35 -14.59 17.29 0.47
C ALA A 35 -15.51 16.15 0.97
N ALA A 36 -15.95 15.27 0.06
CA ALA A 36 -16.78 14.13 0.39
C ALA A 36 -15.97 12.89 0.80
N LEU A 37 -14.74 12.72 0.24
CA LEU A 37 -13.92 11.53 0.42
C LEU A 37 -12.88 11.65 1.53
N GLY A 38 -12.44 12.86 1.90
CA GLY A 38 -11.43 13.09 2.92
C GLY A 38 -10.08 12.47 2.59
N VAL A 39 -9.61 12.66 1.36
CA VAL A 39 -8.38 12.05 0.84
C VAL A 39 -7.14 12.81 1.30
N TYR A 40 -7.14 14.14 1.20
CA TYR A 40 -5.95 14.95 1.46
C TYR A 40 -5.92 15.54 2.87
N LEU A 41 -4.74 15.51 3.50
CA LEU A 41 -4.38 16.30 4.68
C LEU A 41 -3.77 17.64 4.26
N SER A 42 -2.98 17.65 3.19
CA SER A 42 -2.45 18.85 2.58
C SER A 42 -2.25 18.63 1.09
N ARG A 43 -2.55 19.65 0.29
CA ARG A 43 -2.33 19.68 -1.16
C ARG A 43 -1.13 20.57 -1.48
N PHE A 44 -0.44 20.25 -2.58
CA PHE A 44 0.77 20.95 -3.05
C PHE A 44 0.53 21.63 -4.40
N ASP A 45 -0.63 22.23 -4.63
CA ASP A 45 -1.10 22.73 -5.93
C ASP A 45 -0.04 23.58 -6.65
N GLY A 46 0.50 24.60 -6.01
CA GLY A 46 1.52 25.46 -6.61
C GLY A 46 2.85 24.73 -6.92
N PRO A 47 3.47 24.06 -5.93
CA PRO A 47 4.69 23.28 -6.17
C PRO A 47 4.51 22.17 -7.21
N ALA A 48 3.35 21.51 -7.25
CA ALA A 48 3.05 20.45 -8.22
C ALA A 48 2.90 21.00 -9.63
N LEU A 49 2.21 22.11 -9.82
CA LEU A 49 2.11 22.79 -11.13
C LEU A 49 3.49 23.21 -11.63
N ALA A 50 4.31 23.83 -10.78
CA ALA A 50 5.67 24.21 -11.14
C ALA A 50 6.55 22.97 -11.48
N ALA A 51 6.33 21.82 -10.83
CA ALA A 51 7.00 20.56 -11.18
C ALA A 51 6.50 20.02 -12.54
N ALA A 52 5.22 20.13 -12.83
CA ALA A 52 4.61 19.71 -14.09
C ALA A 52 5.11 20.58 -15.26
N GLU A 53 5.18 21.92 -15.09
CA GLU A 53 5.76 22.83 -16.09
C GLU A 53 7.22 22.49 -16.42
N ARG A 54 8.03 22.18 -15.38
CA ARG A 54 9.41 21.74 -15.59
C ARG A 54 9.47 20.41 -16.33
N ALA A 55 8.60 19.45 -16.01
CA ALA A 55 8.55 18.17 -16.70
C ALA A 55 8.19 18.33 -18.18
N ASP A 56 7.23 19.20 -18.53
CA ASP A 56 6.87 19.50 -19.91
C ASP A 56 8.03 20.18 -20.67
N ALA A 57 8.72 21.15 -20.04
CA ALA A 57 9.88 21.80 -20.63
C ALA A 57 11.05 20.82 -20.85
N GLU A 58 11.33 19.94 -19.90
CA GLU A 58 12.36 18.89 -20.03
C GLU A 58 12.03 17.90 -21.16
N LEU A 59 10.81 17.39 -21.21
CA LEU A 59 10.38 16.48 -22.29
C LEU A 59 10.46 17.16 -23.67
N ALA A 60 10.06 18.42 -23.78
CA ALA A 60 10.18 19.18 -25.01
C ALA A 60 11.64 19.41 -25.43
N ALA A 61 12.56 19.50 -24.48
CA ALA A 61 14.00 19.59 -24.70
C ALA A 61 14.68 18.23 -24.94
N GLY A 62 13.92 17.11 -24.96
CA GLY A 62 14.43 15.77 -25.15
C GLY A 62 15.04 15.14 -23.89
N VAL A 63 14.84 15.75 -22.71
CA VAL A 63 15.26 15.18 -21.43
C VAL A 63 14.13 14.32 -20.89
N ASP A 64 14.32 13.00 -20.91
CA ASP A 64 13.35 12.01 -20.38
C ASP A 64 13.92 11.31 -19.15
N ARG A 65 13.26 11.47 -17.98
CA ARG A 65 13.65 10.86 -16.70
C ARG A 65 13.04 9.47 -16.49
N GLY A 66 12.33 8.93 -17.47
CA GLY A 66 11.67 7.63 -17.37
C GLY A 66 10.16 7.72 -17.15
N PRO A 67 9.47 6.58 -16.97
CA PRO A 67 8.02 6.47 -17.07
C PRO A 67 7.23 7.27 -16.01
N LEU A 68 7.86 7.73 -14.94
CA LEU A 68 7.21 8.57 -13.92
C LEU A 68 7.35 10.08 -14.19
N HIS A 69 8.08 10.47 -15.24
CA HIS A 69 8.31 11.88 -15.57
C HIS A 69 6.99 12.57 -15.95
N GLY A 70 6.60 13.58 -15.18
CA GLY A 70 5.35 14.32 -15.34
C GLY A 70 4.09 13.64 -14.78
N ILE A 71 4.22 12.52 -14.06
CA ILE A 71 3.09 11.75 -13.54
C ILE A 71 2.64 12.27 -12.16
N PRO A 72 1.34 12.63 -11.98
CA PRO A 72 0.80 13.07 -10.69
C PRO A 72 0.66 11.90 -9.70
N LEU A 73 1.33 12.01 -8.56
CA LEU A 73 1.36 11.03 -7.47
C LEU A 73 1.05 11.70 -6.13
N ALA A 74 0.49 10.95 -5.18
CA ALA A 74 0.31 11.40 -3.80
C ALA A 74 1.13 10.55 -2.83
N VAL A 75 1.33 11.06 -1.62
CA VAL A 75 2.20 10.45 -0.61
C VAL A 75 1.45 10.37 0.72
N LYS A 76 1.43 9.18 1.33
CA LYS A 76 0.84 8.99 2.67
C LYS A 76 1.52 9.89 3.70
N ASP A 77 0.75 10.49 4.60
CA ASP A 77 1.25 11.41 5.64
C ASP A 77 2.02 10.74 6.80
N LEU A 78 2.70 9.67 6.51
CA LEU A 78 3.78 9.08 7.31
C LEU A 78 5.14 9.26 6.66
N LEU A 79 5.20 9.68 5.39
CA LEU A 79 6.43 9.82 4.62
C LEU A 79 6.80 11.30 4.53
N ALA A 80 8.05 11.63 4.85
CA ALA A 80 8.57 12.98 4.78
C ALA A 80 8.59 13.51 3.34
N THR A 81 8.18 14.76 3.19
CA THR A 81 8.25 15.55 1.96
C THR A 81 8.80 16.93 2.26
N ASP A 82 9.48 17.54 1.30
CA ASP A 82 10.00 18.89 1.42
C ASP A 82 8.86 19.91 1.54
N GLU A 83 7.78 19.73 0.75
CA GLU A 83 6.54 20.48 0.89
C GLU A 83 5.64 19.86 1.96
N GLY A 84 5.09 20.70 2.80
CA GLY A 84 4.10 20.32 3.81
C GLY A 84 4.68 19.45 4.94
N GLY A 85 4.46 19.84 6.16
CA GLY A 85 4.89 19.07 7.33
C GLY A 85 4.23 17.69 7.37
N THR A 86 4.98 16.69 7.82
CA THR A 86 4.42 15.37 8.14
C THR A 86 3.76 15.42 9.50
N THR A 87 2.48 15.04 9.59
CA THR A 87 1.71 15.07 10.84
C THR A 87 1.41 13.69 11.39
N ALA A 88 1.55 12.64 10.57
CA ALA A 88 1.05 11.28 10.86
C ALA A 88 -0.43 11.27 11.27
N GLN A 89 -1.20 12.25 10.78
CA GLN A 89 -2.59 12.51 11.18
C GLN A 89 -2.75 12.58 12.71
N SER A 90 -1.79 13.23 13.39
CA SER A 90 -1.73 13.33 14.85
C SER A 90 -1.43 14.75 15.32
N GLN A 91 -1.97 15.09 16.47
CA GLN A 91 -1.63 16.32 17.19
C GLN A 91 -0.35 16.20 18.01
N VAL A 92 0.31 15.03 18.00
CA VAL A 92 1.47 14.69 18.84
C VAL A 92 2.79 14.80 18.12
N LEU A 93 2.84 14.51 16.80
CA LEU A 93 4.08 14.31 16.05
C LEU A 93 5.00 15.53 16.00
N ASP A 94 4.45 16.73 15.90
CA ASP A 94 5.13 17.99 15.66
C ASP A 94 6.35 18.28 16.57
N ARG A 95 6.42 17.65 17.75
CA ARG A 95 7.46 17.87 18.78
C ARG A 95 8.46 16.74 18.96
N VAL A 96 8.33 15.63 18.22
CA VAL A 96 9.14 14.43 18.45
C VAL A 96 9.82 13.90 17.22
N TRP A 97 9.48 14.42 16.06
CA TRP A 97 10.04 13.96 14.80
C TRP A 97 10.51 15.17 13.98
N ASP A 98 11.81 15.30 13.81
CA ASP A 98 12.43 16.47 13.15
C ASP A 98 13.06 16.12 11.79
N PHE A 99 12.62 15.02 11.15
CA PHE A 99 13.07 14.70 9.80
C PHE A 99 12.66 15.80 8.83
N ARG A 100 13.64 16.33 8.09
CA ARG A 100 13.45 17.48 7.19
C ARG A 100 13.73 17.07 5.75
N GLY A 101 12.97 17.63 4.83
CA GLY A 101 13.08 17.34 3.41
C GLY A 101 12.40 16.03 3.02
N ASP A 102 12.68 15.57 1.83
CA ASP A 102 12.16 14.33 1.30
C ASP A 102 12.83 13.09 1.94
N GLY A 103 12.05 12.13 2.39
CA GLY A 103 12.58 10.80 2.66
C GLY A 103 13.08 10.11 1.37
N PRO A 104 14.02 9.13 1.43
CA PRO A 104 14.64 8.52 0.24
C PRO A 104 13.65 8.01 -0.79
N ALA A 105 12.54 7.39 -0.38
CA ALA A 105 11.51 6.93 -1.29
C ALA A 105 10.85 8.09 -2.06
N VAL A 106 10.58 9.20 -1.39
CA VAL A 106 10.00 10.41 -1.99
C VAL A 106 11.02 11.11 -2.88
N ALA A 107 12.27 11.25 -2.43
CA ALA A 107 13.36 11.85 -3.20
C ALA A 107 13.58 11.11 -4.53
N ARG A 108 13.50 9.77 -4.53
CA ARG A 108 13.59 8.96 -5.75
C ARG A 108 12.46 9.23 -6.73
N LEU A 109 11.21 9.37 -6.26
CA LEU A 109 10.09 9.75 -7.12
C LEU A 109 10.32 11.12 -7.74
N ARG A 110 10.77 12.08 -6.95
CA ARG A 110 11.06 13.43 -7.42
C ARG A 110 12.21 13.45 -8.44
N ALA A 111 13.28 12.67 -8.20
CA ALA A 111 14.39 12.53 -9.13
C ALA A 111 13.95 11.89 -10.47
N ALA A 112 12.95 10.99 -10.43
CA ALA A 112 12.32 10.43 -11.62
C ALA A 112 11.33 11.39 -12.31
N GLY A 113 11.20 12.64 -11.83
CA GLY A 113 10.35 13.67 -12.41
C GLY A 113 8.87 13.54 -12.08
N ALA A 114 8.48 12.76 -11.06
CA ALA A 114 7.09 12.66 -10.63
C ALA A 114 6.58 13.98 -10.04
N VAL A 115 5.31 14.27 -10.27
CA VAL A 115 4.59 15.45 -9.76
C VAL A 115 3.87 15.08 -8.48
N LEU A 116 4.35 15.57 -7.33
CA LEU A 116 3.74 15.26 -6.03
C LEU A 116 2.58 16.24 -5.74
N THR A 117 1.35 15.70 -5.63
CA THR A 117 0.12 16.50 -5.49
C THR A 117 -0.26 16.79 -4.05
N GLY A 118 0.26 16.04 -3.07
CA GLY A 118 -0.06 16.28 -1.67
C GLY A 118 0.15 15.06 -0.76
N LYS A 119 -0.21 15.26 0.51
CA LYS A 119 -0.17 14.28 1.59
C LYS A 119 -1.56 13.70 1.81
N THR A 120 -1.66 12.37 1.80
CA THR A 120 -2.94 11.67 1.96
C THR A 120 -3.22 11.27 3.40
N THR A 121 -4.49 11.23 3.75
CA THR A 121 -4.99 10.77 5.06
C THR A 121 -4.55 9.34 5.38
N THR A 122 -4.38 9.09 6.67
CA THR A 122 -3.95 7.82 7.23
C THR A 122 -4.73 7.51 8.51
N MET A 123 -4.56 6.35 9.13
CA MET A 123 -4.82 6.21 10.55
C MET A 123 -3.71 6.92 11.32
N GLU A 124 -4.04 7.51 12.47
CA GLU A 124 -3.05 8.18 13.32
C GLU A 124 -1.86 7.26 13.61
N PHE A 125 -0.65 7.69 13.24
CA PHE A 125 0.58 6.88 13.30
C PHE A 125 0.49 5.51 12.61
N GLY A 126 -0.43 5.34 11.69
CA GLY A 126 -0.62 4.06 10.99
C GLY A 126 -1.36 2.98 11.77
N ILE A 127 -1.95 3.28 12.94
CA ILE A 127 -2.59 2.31 13.83
C ILE A 127 -3.92 2.83 14.39
N GLY A 128 -4.76 1.94 14.89
CA GLY A 128 -6.02 2.28 15.55
C GLY A 128 -7.22 2.27 14.62
N ALA A 129 -8.05 3.27 14.76
CA ALA A 129 -9.20 3.55 13.89
C ALA A 129 -9.35 5.08 13.79
N PRO A 130 -9.98 5.59 12.72
CA PRO A 130 -10.25 7.01 12.59
C PRO A 130 -11.03 7.56 13.80
N ASP A 131 -10.62 8.73 14.30
CA ASP A 131 -11.25 9.38 15.46
C ASP A 131 -11.90 10.70 15.00
N ARG A 132 -13.25 10.72 15.01
CA ARG A 132 -14.06 11.87 14.58
C ARG A 132 -13.96 13.08 15.52
N THR A 133 -13.39 12.91 16.70
CA THR A 133 -13.17 14.01 17.65
C THR A 133 -11.89 14.78 17.37
N LYS A 134 -11.06 14.29 16.45
CA LYS A 134 -9.81 14.94 16.03
C LYS A 134 -10.04 15.81 14.80
N PRO A 135 -9.26 16.90 14.63
CA PRO A 135 -9.45 17.86 13.53
C PRO A 135 -8.85 17.38 12.21
N PHE A 136 -9.10 16.12 11.85
CA PHE A 136 -8.60 15.52 10.62
C PHE A 136 -9.74 14.97 9.76
N PRO A 137 -9.63 15.01 8.43
CA PRO A 137 -10.60 14.39 7.55
C PRO A 137 -10.76 12.89 7.81
N LEU A 138 -11.98 12.40 7.66
CA LEU A 138 -12.28 10.97 7.73
C LEU A 138 -12.28 10.39 6.30
N PRO A 139 -11.32 9.51 5.96
CA PRO A 139 -11.28 8.91 4.63
C PRO A 139 -12.48 7.98 4.40
N ARG A 140 -13.16 8.17 3.25
CA ARG A 140 -14.34 7.43 2.84
C ARG A 140 -14.07 6.62 1.59
N ASN A 141 -14.76 5.49 1.48
CA ASN A 141 -14.63 4.61 0.34
C ASN A 141 -15.32 5.24 -0.89
N PRO A 142 -14.62 5.43 -2.03
CA PRO A 142 -15.21 6.05 -3.20
C PRO A 142 -16.37 5.25 -3.81
N TRP A 143 -16.40 3.93 -3.62
CA TRP A 143 -17.50 3.07 -4.08
C TRP A 143 -18.76 3.26 -3.25
N ARG A 144 -18.60 3.62 -1.97
CA ARG A 144 -19.72 3.86 -1.05
C ARG A 144 -19.26 4.76 0.11
N PRO A 145 -19.54 6.07 0.07
CA PRO A 145 -19.01 7.03 1.06
C PRO A 145 -19.47 6.80 2.52
N THR A 146 -20.45 5.93 2.76
CA THR A 146 -20.82 5.48 4.12
C THR A 146 -19.87 4.40 4.66
N HIS A 147 -18.99 3.87 3.82
CA HIS A 147 -18.05 2.80 4.15
C HIS A 147 -16.62 3.33 4.24
N TYR A 148 -15.81 2.64 5.05
CA TYR A 148 -14.41 2.97 5.27
C TYR A 148 -13.53 2.41 4.14
N THR A 149 -12.45 3.11 3.81
CA THR A 149 -11.48 2.72 2.79
C THR A 149 -10.62 1.50 3.17
N GLY A 150 -10.69 1.05 4.43
CA GLY A 150 -9.58 0.30 5.01
C GLY A 150 -8.43 1.22 5.37
N GLY A 151 -7.34 0.64 5.91
CA GLY A 151 -6.21 1.44 6.37
C GLY A 151 -4.98 0.59 6.68
N SER A 152 -3.91 1.30 7.02
CA SER A 152 -3.81 2.73 7.36
C SER A 152 -3.50 3.66 6.17
N SER A 153 -3.16 3.17 4.96
CA SER A 153 -2.97 4.02 3.76
C SER A 153 -4.33 4.37 3.13
N SER A 154 -5.22 4.94 3.95
CA SER A 154 -6.64 5.14 3.65
C SER A 154 -6.85 6.13 2.50
N GLY A 155 -6.29 7.33 2.60
CA GLY A 155 -6.36 8.36 1.56
C GLY A 155 -5.61 7.95 0.30
N SER A 156 -4.47 7.23 0.43
CA SER A 156 -3.71 6.75 -0.73
C SER A 156 -4.53 5.81 -1.62
N ALA A 157 -5.24 4.85 -1.03
CA ALA A 157 -6.10 3.94 -1.78
C ALA A 157 -7.33 4.66 -2.37
N SER A 158 -7.95 5.54 -1.58
CA SER A 158 -9.10 6.34 -2.04
C SER A 158 -8.73 7.27 -3.19
N ALA A 159 -7.55 7.94 -3.12
CA ALA A 159 -7.05 8.83 -4.18
C ALA A 159 -6.92 8.11 -5.53
N VAL A 160 -6.30 6.94 -5.53
CA VAL A 160 -6.12 6.13 -6.75
C VAL A 160 -7.46 5.60 -7.27
N ALA A 161 -8.31 5.08 -6.38
CA ALA A 161 -9.63 4.53 -6.75
C ALA A 161 -10.54 5.60 -7.36
N ALA A 162 -10.54 6.79 -6.78
CA ALA A 162 -11.34 7.92 -7.25
C ALA A 162 -10.72 8.67 -8.45
N GLY A 163 -9.49 8.36 -8.84
CA GLY A 163 -8.81 9.00 -9.97
C GLY A 163 -8.28 10.40 -9.67
N LEU A 164 -8.05 10.73 -8.40
CA LEU A 164 -7.43 11.99 -7.99
C LEU A 164 -5.92 12.01 -8.29
N VAL A 165 -5.32 10.84 -8.40
CA VAL A 165 -3.92 10.62 -8.80
C VAL A 165 -3.79 9.30 -9.53
N LEU A 166 -2.70 9.13 -10.28
CA LEU A 166 -2.43 7.90 -11.01
C LEU A 166 -1.76 6.82 -10.15
N GLY A 167 -1.11 7.23 -9.07
CA GLY A 167 -0.51 6.34 -8.09
C GLY A 167 -0.23 7.04 -6.77
N SER A 168 0.05 6.30 -5.73
CA SER A 168 0.36 6.84 -4.41
C SER A 168 1.34 5.95 -3.67
N LEU A 169 2.12 6.55 -2.75
CA LEU A 169 2.89 5.79 -1.77
C LEU A 169 2.08 5.55 -0.49
N GLY A 170 2.23 4.36 0.04
CA GLY A 170 1.69 3.94 1.33
C GLY A 170 2.74 3.27 2.20
N THR A 171 2.31 2.84 3.39
CA THR A 171 3.09 1.99 4.31
C THR A 171 2.29 0.77 4.71
N ASP A 172 2.96 -0.35 5.01
CA ASP A 172 2.33 -1.63 5.34
C ASP A 172 3.07 -2.31 6.50
N THR A 173 2.47 -2.33 7.68
CA THR A 173 3.01 -2.95 8.89
C THR A 173 2.28 -4.24 9.26
N ALA A 174 0.98 -4.32 8.93
CA ALA A 174 0.14 -5.50 9.12
C ALA A 174 -0.86 -5.71 7.96
N GLY A 175 -0.69 -4.96 6.85
CA GLY A 175 -1.58 -4.98 5.70
C GLY A 175 -1.96 -3.60 5.18
N SER A 176 -1.34 -2.54 5.68
CA SER A 176 -1.82 -1.16 5.48
C SER A 176 -1.63 -0.57 4.07
N ILE A 177 -1.07 -1.29 3.11
CA ILE A 177 -1.15 -1.05 1.67
C ILE A 177 -2.22 -1.96 1.06
N ARG A 178 -2.09 -3.26 1.30
CA ARG A 178 -2.88 -4.31 0.65
C ARG A 178 -4.35 -4.31 1.06
N TYR A 179 -4.63 -4.12 2.35
CA TYR A 179 -6.00 -4.08 2.87
C TYR A 179 -6.81 -2.93 2.28
N PRO A 180 -6.37 -1.65 2.35
CA PRO A 180 -7.10 -0.57 1.70
C PRO A 180 -7.12 -0.70 0.16
N ALA A 181 -6.08 -1.26 -0.47
CA ALA A 181 -6.11 -1.55 -1.90
C ALA A 181 -7.26 -2.51 -2.27
N ALA A 182 -7.42 -3.60 -1.52
CA ALA A 182 -8.52 -4.56 -1.71
C ALA A 182 -9.90 -3.91 -1.56
N LEU A 183 -10.08 -3.11 -0.49
CA LEU A 183 -11.37 -2.50 -0.18
C LEU A 183 -11.74 -1.32 -1.09
N CYS A 184 -10.76 -0.69 -1.73
CA CYS A 184 -10.98 0.39 -2.69
C CYS A 184 -10.90 -0.08 -4.16
N GLY A 185 -10.64 -1.36 -4.43
CA GLY A 185 -10.60 -1.89 -5.80
C GLY A 185 -9.41 -1.41 -6.61
N VAL A 186 -8.25 -1.23 -5.96
CA VAL A 186 -6.99 -0.85 -6.59
C VAL A 186 -5.91 -1.89 -6.32
N THR A 187 -4.75 -1.75 -6.95
CA THR A 187 -3.60 -2.62 -6.76
C THR A 187 -2.67 -2.03 -5.72
N GLY A 188 -2.19 -2.85 -4.78
CA GLY A 188 -1.25 -2.40 -3.75
C GLY A 188 -0.17 -3.44 -3.48
N LEU A 189 1.10 -3.03 -3.56
CA LEU A 189 2.25 -3.90 -3.35
C LEU A 189 2.95 -3.59 -2.03
N LYS A 190 3.05 -4.58 -1.16
CA LYS A 190 4.01 -4.63 -0.06
C LYS A 190 5.26 -5.38 -0.55
N PRO A 191 6.38 -4.70 -0.80
CA PRO A 191 7.60 -5.38 -1.25
C PRO A 191 8.22 -6.25 -0.14
N THR A 192 9.32 -6.91 -0.43
CA THR A 192 10.16 -7.59 0.57
C THR A 192 10.65 -6.60 1.62
N TYR A 193 10.74 -7.05 2.87
CA TYR A 193 11.28 -6.24 3.96
C TYR A 193 12.69 -5.74 3.62
N GLY A 194 12.87 -4.42 3.70
CA GLY A 194 14.13 -3.75 3.37
C GLY A 194 14.35 -3.50 1.85
N ARG A 195 13.39 -3.86 0.98
CA ARG A 195 13.51 -3.59 -0.48
C ARG A 195 13.39 -2.11 -0.82
N VAL A 196 12.50 -1.41 -0.14
CA VAL A 196 12.33 0.05 -0.20
C VAL A 196 12.74 0.63 1.14
N PRO A 197 13.61 1.64 1.17
CA PRO A 197 14.07 2.24 2.42
C PRO A 197 12.94 2.97 3.14
N LYS A 198 13.01 2.97 4.47
CA LYS A 198 12.02 3.58 5.38
C LYS A 198 12.55 4.82 6.09
N ASN A 199 13.78 5.25 5.82
CA ASN A 199 14.29 6.50 6.35
C ASN A 199 13.35 7.65 5.92
N GLY A 200 13.04 8.58 6.81
CA GLY A 200 12.01 9.61 6.58
C GLY A 200 10.56 9.10 6.58
N CYS A 201 10.32 7.88 7.07
CA CYS A 201 8.99 7.39 7.41
C CYS A 201 8.78 7.46 8.91
N VAL A 202 7.68 8.06 9.37
CA VAL A 202 7.27 8.00 10.79
C VAL A 202 7.09 6.54 11.17
N PRO A 203 7.85 6.00 12.13
CA PRO A 203 7.81 4.59 12.43
C PRO A 203 6.54 4.20 13.19
N LEU A 204 5.95 3.08 12.79
CA LEU A 204 4.99 2.37 13.63
C LEU A 204 5.67 1.20 14.34
N ALA A 205 6.27 0.30 13.58
CA ALA A 205 7.02 -0.84 14.09
C ALA A 205 8.16 -1.17 13.11
N PRO A 206 9.38 -0.65 13.33
CA PRO A 206 10.49 -0.74 12.39
C PRO A 206 10.80 -2.16 11.91
N GLY A 207 10.57 -3.17 12.75
CA GLY A 207 10.75 -4.57 12.41
C GLY A 207 9.68 -5.16 11.47
N PHE A 208 8.60 -4.41 11.17
CA PHE A 208 7.47 -4.86 10.36
C PHE A 208 7.05 -3.84 9.28
N ASP A 209 7.49 -2.59 9.39
CA ASP A 209 7.15 -1.51 8.47
C ASP A 209 7.73 -1.74 7.08
N HIS A 210 6.92 -1.47 6.06
CA HIS A 210 7.29 -1.45 4.66
C HIS A 210 6.75 -0.18 4.01
N VAL A 211 7.47 0.35 3.03
CA VAL A 211 6.99 1.39 2.11
C VAL A 211 6.72 0.74 0.77
N GLY A 212 5.64 1.12 0.10
CA GLY A 212 5.33 0.56 -1.21
C GLY A 212 4.21 1.29 -1.94
N PRO A 213 3.99 0.96 -3.22
CA PRO A 213 3.07 1.65 -4.10
C PRO A 213 1.63 1.13 -3.98
N LEU A 214 0.71 2.06 -4.24
CA LEU A 214 -0.67 1.80 -4.64
C LEU A 214 -0.90 2.43 -6.01
N ALA A 215 -1.48 1.69 -6.94
CA ALA A 215 -1.79 2.15 -8.28
C ALA A 215 -2.97 1.37 -8.86
N ARG A 216 -3.36 1.64 -10.10
CA ARG A 216 -4.48 0.95 -10.72
C ARG A 216 -4.13 -0.48 -11.11
N SER A 217 -2.90 -0.72 -11.58
CA SER A 217 -2.48 -2.01 -12.11
C SER A 217 -1.18 -2.55 -11.49
N ALA A 218 -0.92 -3.84 -11.70
CA ALA A 218 0.36 -4.46 -11.34
C ALA A 218 1.51 -3.88 -12.17
N GLU A 219 1.27 -3.49 -13.42
CA GLU A 219 2.26 -2.80 -14.26
C GLU A 219 2.63 -1.44 -13.66
N ASP A 220 1.66 -0.63 -13.24
CA ASP A 220 1.92 0.65 -12.60
C ASP A 220 2.70 0.48 -11.27
N CYS A 221 2.36 -0.56 -10.49
CA CYS A 221 3.12 -0.89 -9.29
C CYS A 221 4.57 -1.32 -9.62
N ALA A 222 4.79 -2.00 -10.74
CA ALA A 222 6.13 -2.36 -11.21
C ALA A 222 6.96 -1.13 -11.58
N LEU A 223 6.37 -0.18 -12.31
CA LEU A 223 7.01 1.10 -12.64
C LEU A 223 7.42 1.88 -11.39
N LEU A 224 6.50 1.98 -10.42
CA LEU A 224 6.77 2.66 -9.14
C LEU A 224 7.86 1.92 -8.35
N LEU A 225 7.80 0.59 -8.23
CA LEU A 225 8.79 -0.17 -7.48
C LEU A 225 10.20 -0.07 -8.09
N THR A 226 10.33 -0.03 -9.42
CA THR A 226 11.61 0.15 -10.11
C THR A 226 12.32 1.42 -9.66
N VAL A 227 11.57 2.49 -9.42
CA VAL A 227 12.12 3.77 -8.92
C VAL A 227 12.37 3.73 -7.40
N LEU A 228 11.51 3.08 -6.64
CA LEU A 228 11.54 3.09 -5.18
C LEU A 228 12.61 2.17 -4.57
N ALA A 229 12.91 1.04 -5.24
CA ALA A 229 13.75 -0.02 -4.70
C ALA A 229 15.23 0.38 -4.60
N GLY A 230 15.94 -0.30 -3.71
CA GLY A 230 17.39 -0.14 -3.52
C GLY A 230 17.75 0.34 -2.12
N PRO A 231 19.05 0.20 -1.72
CA PRO A 231 19.49 0.53 -0.38
C PRO A 231 19.51 2.03 -0.11
N ASP A 232 19.50 2.39 1.16
CA ASP A 232 19.72 3.73 1.67
C ASP A 232 20.63 3.64 2.92
N PRO A 233 21.79 4.34 2.95
CA PRO A 233 22.68 4.31 4.12
C PRO A 233 22.05 4.81 5.42
N GLY A 234 21.02 5.64 5.33
CA GLY A 234 20.25 6.15 6.48
C GLY A 234 19.24 5.14 7.05
N ASP A 235 18.96 4.03 6.35
CA ASP A 235 18.09 2.97 6.83
C ASP A 235 18.86 1.65 7.01
N PRO A 236 19.27 1.29 8.24
CA PRO A 236 20.03 0.07 8.49
C PRO A 236 19.23 -1.22 8.20
N SER A 237 17.92 -1.11 7.95
CA SER A 237 17.08 -2.24 7.55
C SER A 237 16.96 -2.40 6.03
N SER A 238 17.40 -1.42 5.24
CA SER A 238 17.41 -1.52 3.79
C SER A 238 18.46 -2.52 3.32
N VAL A 239 18.12 -3.28 2.26
CA VAL A 239 18.95 -4.37 1.78
C VAL A 239 19.58 -4.01 0.44
N ASP A 240 20.89 -4.16 0.33
CA ASP A 240 21.62 -4.06 -0.93
C ASP A 240 21.36 -5.34 -1.76
N HIS A 241 20.33 -5.29 -2.56
CA HIS A 241 19.93 -6.34 -3.50
C HIS A 241 19.73 -5.69 -4.87
N PRO A 242 20.19 -6.28 -5.98
CA PRO A 242 20.05 -5.70 -7.30
C PRO A 242 18.62 -5.24 -7.60
N VAL A 243 18.49 -4.05 -8.18
CA VAL A 243 17.21 -3.51 -8.63
C VAL A 243 16.99 -3.95 -10.07
N GLU A 244 15.91 -4.64 -10.30
CA GLU A 244 15.49 -5.10 -11.62
C GLU A 244 14.55 -4.04 -12.25
N ASP A 245 14.45 -4.02 -13.56
CA ASP A 245 13.29 -3.43 -14.22
C ASP A 245 12.11 -4.40 -14.08
N TYR A 246 11.28 -4.15 -13.07
CA TYR A 246 10.14 -5.01 -12.77
C TYR A 246 9.08 -5.05 -13.88
N ARG A 247 9.10 -4.08 -14.79
CA ARG A 247 8.21 -4.06 -15.95
C ARG A 247 8.65 -5.05 -17.02
N SER A 248 9.96 -5.21 -17.23
CA SER A 248 10.49 -6.09 -18.29
C SER A 248 10.15 -7.57 -18.06
N GLY A 249 9.86 -7.96 -16.82
CA GLY A 249 9.46 -9.32 -16.45
C GLY A 249 7.95 -9.60 -16.54
N LEU A 250 7.13 -8.60 -16.92
CA LEU A 250 5.68 -8.79 -17.01
C LEU A 250 5.31 -9.65 -18.22
N THR A 251 4.44 -10.61 -18.00
CA THR A 251 3.99 -11.59 -19.00
C THR A 251 2.51 -11.90 -18.83
N GLU A 252 1.85 -12.26 -19.92
CA GLU A 252 0.47 -12.75 -19.87
C GLU A 252 0.38 -14.23 -19.49
N SER A 253 1.46 -15.00 -19.64
CA SER A 253 1.47 -16.44 -19.38
C SER A 253 2.11 -16.76 -18.02
N LEU A 254 1.43 -17.61 -17.26
CA LEU A 254 1.94 -18.19 -16.00
C LEU A 254 2.39 -19.64 -16.18
N SER A 255 2.66 -20.05 -17.42
CA SER A 255 3.12 -21.40 -17.74
C SER A 255 4.40 -21.74 -16.97
N GLY A 256 4.40 -22.87 -16.30
CA GLY A 256 5.52 -23.32 -15.46
C GLY A 256 5.44 -22.87 -14.00
N LEU A 257 4.65 -21.86 -13.64
CA LEU A 257 4.49 -21.44 -12.25
C LEU A 257 3.62 -22.40 -11.44
N ARG A 258 4.09 -22.69 -10.23
CA ARG A 258 3.39 -23.50 -9.22
C ARG A 258 2.80 -22.57 -8.17
N ILE A 259 1.48 -22.52 -8.06
CA ILE A 259 0.77 -21.65 -7.14
C ILE A 259 0.12 -22.48 -6.03
N GLY A 260 0.53 -22.24 -4.79
CA GLY A 260 -0.15 -22.71 -3.60
C GLY A 260 -1.42 -21.90 -3.36
N VAL A 261 -2.55 -22.56 -3.24
CA VAL A 261 -3.84 -21.93 -2.91
C VAL A 261 -4.17 -22.25 -1.47
N MET A 262 -4.22 -21.23 -0.60
CA MET A 262 -4.73 -21.42 0.75
C MET A 262 -6.27 -21.48 0.67
N PRO A 263 -6.90 -22.61 0.98
CA PRO A 263 -8.34 -22.75 0.87
C PRO A 263 -9.07 -21.72 1.74
N HIS A 264 -10.09 -21.10 1.17
CA HIS A 264 -11.01 -20.25 1.90
C HIS A 264 -12.43 -20.73 1.59
N ALA A 265 -13.09 -21.30 2.60
CA ALA A 265 -14.37 -21.98 2.40
C ALA A 265 -15.43 -21.00 1.87
N GLU A 266 -16.20 -21.48 0.87
CA GLU A 266 -17.39 -20.81 0.31
C GLU A 266 -17.16 -19.44 -0.35
N ASP A 267 -15.91 -19.06 -0.68
CA ASP A 267 -15.61 -17.82 -1.42
C ASP A 267 -15.58 -18.06 -2.94
N ARG A 268 -16.75 -17.98 -3.58
CA ARG A 268 -16.88 -18.17 -5.02
C ARG A 268 -16.07 -17.17 -5.83
N VAL A 269 -15.91 -15.93 -5.36
CA VAL A 269 -15.14 -14.90 -6.05
C VAL A 269 -13.66 -15.26 -6.05
N PHE A 270 -13.16 -15.75 -4.92
CA PHE A 270 -11.78 -16.25 -4.83
C PHE A 270 -11.56 -17.50 -5.69
N GLU A 271 -12.49 -18.45 -5.71
CA GLU A 271 -12.40 -19.62 -6.57
C GLU A 271 -12.36 -19.25 -8.06
N GLN A 272 -13.15 -18.29 -8.49
CA GLN A 272 -13.10 -17.74 -9.86
C GLN A 272 -11.75 -17.07 -10.14
N ALA A 273 -11.20 -16.31 -9.20
CA ALA A 273 -9.88 -15.71 -9.37
C ALA A 273 -8.77 -16.76 -9.52
N VAL A 274 -8.85 -17.86 -8.76
CA VAL A 274 -7.92 -19.00 -8.91
C VAL A 274 -8.10 -19.69 -10.26
N ALA A 275 -9.32 -19.80 -10.79
CA ALA A 275 -9.57 -20.35 -12.12
C ALA A 275 -8.88 -19.51 -13.21
N VAL A 276 -8.96 -18.19 -13.14
CA VAL A 276 -8.25 -17.27 -14.07
C VAL A 276 -6.73 -17.49 -14.06
N LEU A 277 -6.14 -17.71 -12.88
CA LEU A 277 -4.70 -18.03 -12.79
C LEU A 277 -4.35 -19.37 -13.48
N ARG A 278 -5.25 -20.38 -13.40
CA ARG A 278 -5.10 -21.66 -14.11
C ARG A 278 -5.21 -21.45 -15.62
N GLU A 279 -6.17 -20.68 -16.09
CA GLU A 279 -6.33 -20.31 -17.49
C GLU A 279 -5.11 -19.56 -18.05
N ALA A 280 -4.42 -18.77 -17.19
CA ALA A 280 -3.14 -18.18 -17.52
C ALA A 280 -1.97 -19.20 -17.62
N GLY A 281 -2.20 -20.46 -17.29
CA GLY A 281 -1.22 -21.54 -17.39
C GLY A 281 -0.57 -22.00 -16.09
N ALA A 282 -0.95 -21.42 -14.94
CA ALA A 282 -0.40 -21.81 -13.66
C ALA A 282 -0.89 -23.19 -13.20
N ARG A 283 -0.01 -23.95 -12.54
CA ARG A 283 -0.38 -25.18 -11.83
C ARG A 283 -0.72 -24.84 -10.39
N THR A 284 -1.95 -25.11 -9.98
CA THR A 284 -2.40 -24.81 -8.62
C THR A 284 -2.51 -26.06 -7.76
N ARG A 285 -2.19 -25.94 -6.48
CA ARG A 285 -2.44 -26.98 -5.47
C ARG A 285 -2.88 -26.34 -4.14
N PRO A 286 -3.70 -27.03 -3.33
CA PRO A 286 -3.99 -26.55 -1.98
C PRO A 286 -2.72 -26.57 -1.12
N VAL A 287 -2.57 -25.56 -0.26
CA VAL A 287 -1.47 -25.46 0.70
C VAL A 287 -1.97 -24.92 2.03
N GLU A 288 -1.29 -25.30 3.10
CA GLU A 288 -1.41 -24.69 4.41
C GLU A 288 -0.22 -23.76 4.67
N LEU A 289 -0.47 -22.56 5.17
CA LEU A 289 0.60 -21.66 5.57
C LEU A 289 1.19 -22.11 6.91
N PRO A 290 2.50 -22.44 6.96
CA PRO A 290 3.12 -22.92 8.18
C PRO A 290 3.14 -21.83 9.25
N TYR A 291 2.88 -22.16 10.51
CA TYR A 291 2.85 -21.23 11.62
C TYR A 291 1.86 -20.06 11.42
N TYR A 292 0.73 -20.30 10.73
CA TYR A 292 -0.18 -19.23 10.34
C TYR A 292 -0.63 -18.35 11.50
N GLN A 293 -1.20 -18.96 12.54
CA GLN A 293 -1.68 -18.22 13.70
C GLN A 293 -0.53 -17.62 14.53
N GLN A 294 0.59 -18.33 14.61
CA GLN A 294 1.77 -17.89 15.34
C GLN A 294 2.39 -16.65 14.69
N LEU A 295 2.52 -16.60 13.35
CA LEU A 295 3.07 -15.41 12.67
C LEU A 295 2.10 -14.22 12.70
N LYS A 296 0.80 -14.44 12.66
CA LYS A 296 -0.19 -13.38 12.94
C LYS A 296 -0.02 -12.82 14.35
N THR A 297 0.21 -13.70 15.33
CA THR A 297 0.48 -13.33 16.73
C THR A 297 1.79 -12.56 16.86
N VAL A 298 2.84 -12.97 16.14
CA VAL A 298 4.13 -12.25 16.05
C VAL A 298 3.93 -10.83 15.55
N THR A 299 3.17 -10.64 14.45
CA THR A 299 2.88 -9.28 13.96
C THR A 299 2.10 -8.48 15.00
N LYS A 300 1.03 -9.04 15.56
CA LYS A 300 0.16 -8.32 16.51
C LYS A 300 0.89 -7.81 17.74
N PHE A 301 1.66 -8.67 18.41
CA PHE A 301 2.33 -8.31 19.66
C PHE A 301 3.72 -7.68 19.42
N GLY A 302 4.42 -8.07 18.37
CA GLY A 302 5.69 -7.44 17.97
C GLY A 302 5.49 -5.99 17.58
N LEU A 303 4.49 -5.71 16.73
CA LEU A 303 4.09 -4.35 16.38
C LEU A 303 3.72 -3.53 17.63
N ALA A 304 2.90 -4.08 18.50
CA ALA A 304 2.47 -3.36 19.71
C ALA A 304 3.66 -3.00 20.61
N ALA A 305 4.61 -3.91 20.80
CA ALA A 305 5.81 -3.67 21.61
C ALA A 305 6.70 -2.58 21.02
N GLU A 306 6.99 -2.65 19.71
CA GLU A 306 7.83 -1.67 19.02
C GLU A 306 7.16 -0.29 18.98
N ALA A 307 5.86 -0.23 18.68
CA ALA A 307 5.09 1.00 18.69
C ALA A 307 5.06 1.65 20.09
N PHE A 308 4.82 0.86 21.14
CA PHE A 308 4.86 1.38 22.51
C PHE A 308 6.25 1.92 22.88
N ALA A 309 7.33 1.25 22.50
CA ALA A 309 8.68 1.71 22.78
C ALA A 309 8.94 3.10 22.22
N TRP A 310 8.48 3.37 20.99
CA TRP A 310 8.62 4.67 20.34
C TRP A 310 7.71 5.74 20.97
N HIS A 311 6.46 5.38 21.30
CA HIS A 311 5.46 6.32 21.79
C HIS A 311 5.46 6.53 23.31
N ARG A 312 6.20 5.73 24.09
CA ARG A 312 6.12 5.68 25.56
C ARG A 312 6.12 7.05 26.23
N THR A 313 7.07 7.90 25.88
CA THR A 313 7.21 9.24 26.49
C THR A 313 6.01 10.14 26.17
N ASN A 314 5.52 10.08 24.94
CA ASN A 314 4.38 10.88 24.53
C ASN A 314 3.06 10.37 25.13
N LEU A 315 2.89 9.05 25.23
CA LEU A 315 1.73 8.47 25.92
C LEU A 315 1.64 8.91 27.38
N GLN A 316 2.78 9.07 28.06
CA GLN A 316 2.82 9.55 29.43
C GLN A 316 2.46 11.04 29.58
N ARG A 317 2.87 11.86 28.60
CA ARG A 317 2.78 13.33 28.68
C ARG A 317 1.60 13.92 27.92
N ARG A 318 1.14 13.24 26.88
CA ARG A 318 0.19 13.76 25.88
C ARG A 318 -0.97 12.78 25.59
N TRP A 319 -1.32 11.95 26.56
CA TRP A 319 -2.38 10.93 26.42
C TRP A 319 -3.69 11.44 25.79
N PRO A 320 -4.25 12.63 26.16
CA PRO A 320 -5.49 13.12 25.58
C PRO A 320 -5.36 13.56 24.13
N ASP A 321 -4.13 13.89 23.67
CA ASP A 321 -3.88 14.39 22.33
C ASP A 321 -3.94 13.28 21.27
N TYR A 322 -3.73 12.04 21.67
CA TYR A 322 -3.94 10.88 20.80
C TYR A 322 -5.43 10.59 20.60
N GLY A 323 -5.76 10.03 19.43
CA GLY A 323 -7.06 9.40 19.21
C GLY A 323 -7.31 8.23 20.17
N ALA A 324 -8.55 8.04 20.57
CA ALA A 324 -8.91 7.05 21.59
C ALA A 324 -8.49 5.62 21.19
N ALA A 325 -8.76 5.20 19.96
CA ALA A 325 -8.37 3.88 19.45
C ALA A 325 -6.86 3.74 19.34
N THR A 326 -6.15 4.77 18.89
CA THR A 326 -4.69 4.79 18.70
C THR A 326 -3.97 4.62 20.04
N ARG A 327 -4.27 5.47 21.04
CA ARG A 327 -3.62 5.38 22.36
C ARG A 327 -3.83 4.03 23.03
N MET A 328 -5.01 3.45 22.88
CA MET A 328 -5.30 2.11 23.44
C MET A 328 -4.54 1.01 22.70
N ALA A 329 -4.40 1.11 21.38
CA ALA A 329 -3.61 0.17 20.58
C ALA A 329 -2.12 0.24 20.94
N LEU A 330 -1.58 1.45 21.08
CA LEU A 330 -0.19 1.69 21.47
C LEU A 330 0.09 1.22 22.91
N ALA A 331 -0.80 1.54 23.87
CA ALA A 331 -0.62 1.18 25.28
C ALA A 331 -0.59 -0.34 25.53
N ARG A 332 -1.23 -1.14 24.67
CA ARG A 332 -1.16 -2.61 24.74
C ARG A 332 0.28 -3.15 24.71
N GLY A 333 1.18 -2.44 24.04
CA GLY A 333 2.60 -2.81 23.98
C GLY A 333 3.30 -2.82 25.34
N ALA A 334 2.80 -2.03 26.31
CA ALA A 334 3.32 -2.04 27.68
C ALA A 334 3.14 -3.40 28.39
N LEU A 335 2.23 -4.25 27.91
CA LEU A 335 1.96 -5.57 28.45
C LEU A 335 2.88 -6.66 27.86
N VAL A 336 3.68 -6.32 26.86
CA VAL A 336 4.63 -7.25 26.22
C VAL A 336 5.97 -7.13 26.91
N SER A 337 6.37 -8.17 27.63
CA SER A 337 7.68 -8.20 28.29
C SER A 337 8.83 -8.36 27.27
N ALA A 338 10.05 -8.01 27.68
CA ALA A 338 11.24 -8.27 26.86
C ALA A 338 11.39 -9.77 26.55
N GLY A 339 11.06 -10.65 27.50
CA GLY A 339 11.06 -12.10 27.32
C GLY A 339 10.07 -12.55 26.25
N ASP A 340 8.85 -11.98 26.25
CA ASP A 340 7.84 -12.27 25.25
C ASP A 340 8.29 -11.78 23.86
N TYR A 341 8.86 -10.58 23.76
CA TYR A 341 9.37 -10.06 22.50
C TYR A 341 10.47 -10.97 21.92
N VAL A 342 11.42 -11.42 22.75
CA VAL A 342 12.46 -12.38 22.31
C VAL A 342 11.83 -13.70 21.83
N ARG A 343 10.80 -14.21 22.53
CA ARG A 343 10.05 -15.40 22.07
C ARG A 343 9.37 -15.17 20.74
N LEU A 344 8.72 -14.03 20.54
CA LEU A 344 8.09 -13.68 19.26
C LEU A 344 9.11 -13.70 18.12
N GLN A 345 10.33 -13.14 18.30
CA GLN A 345 11.39 -13.16 17.30
C GLN A 345 11.91 -14.58 17.02
N ARG A 346 11.93 -15.47 18.01
CA ARG A 346 12.27 -16.89 17.81
C ARG A 346 11.21 -17.63 16.99
N VAL A 347 9.93 -17.41 17.29
CA VAL A 347 8.79 -17.96 16.54
C VAL A 347 8.80 -17.43 15.11
N ARG A 348 9.04 -16.11 14.92
CA ARG A 348 9.18 -15.48 13.61
C ARG A 348 10.21 -16.23 12.74
N ARG A 349 11.42 -16.41 13.27
CA ARG A 349 12.50 -17.15 12.55
C ARG A 349 12.15 -18.61 12.26
N ALA A 350 11.46 -19.28 13.17
CA ALA A 350 10.99 -20.65 12.93
C ALA A 350 9.97 -20.71 11.80
N GLY A 351 8.98 -19.80 11.82
CA GLY A 351 7.97 -19.68 10.77
C GLY A 351 8.59 -19.35 9.40
N GLN A 352 9.53 -18.39 9.34
CA GLN A 352 10.26 -18.05 8.11
C GLN A 352 10.99 -19.26 7.50
N ARG A 353 11.66 -20.06 8.33
CA ARG A 353 12.32 -21.31 7.84
C ARG A 353 11.34 -22.33 7.29
N GLN A 354 10.18 -22.51 7.90
CA GLN A 354 9.15 -23.42 7.38
C GLN A 354 8.50 -22.88 6.10
N LEU A 355 8.28 -21.56 6.04
CA LEU A 355 7.77 -20.92 4.85
C LEU A 355 8.77 -21.03 3.66
N ALA A 356 10.08 -20.92 3.92
CA ALA A 356 11.09 -21.16 2.89
C ALA A 356 11.03 -22.58 2.31
N ARG A 357 10.66 -23.60 3.13
CA ARG A 357 10.43 -24.98 2.64
C ARG A 357 9.19 -25.05 1.74
N LEU A 358 8.10 -24.37 2.11
CA LEU A 358 6.92 -24.31 1.24
C LEU A 358 7.27 -23.66 -0.11
N PHE A 359 8.06 -22.58 -0.12
CA PHE A 359 8.51 -21.92 -1.36
C PHE A 359 9.57 -22.72 -2.18
N ALA A 360 10.06 -23.84 -1.70
CA ALA A 360 10.78 -24.80 -2.53
C ALA A 360 9.82 -25.66 -3.39
N GLU A 361 8.56 -25.78 -2.96
CA GLU A 361 7.54 -26.60 -3.62
C GLU A 361 6.56 -25.77 -4.47
N VAL A 362 6.36 -24.49 -4.15
CA VAL A 362 5.52 -23.54 -4.89
C VAL A 362 6.30 -22.24 -5.13
N ASP A 363 5.97 -21.53 -6.20
CA ASP A 363 6.61 -20.27 -6.56
C ASP A 363 5.87 -19.07 -5.97
N LEU A 364 4.54 -19.20 -5.85
CA LEU A 364 3.63 -18.21 -5.29
C LEU A 364 2.61 -18.87 -4.35
N VAL A 365 2.06 -18.06 -3.46
CA VAL A 365 0.89 -18.43 -2.66
C VAL A 365 -0.20 -17.39 -2.86
N VAL A 366 -1.46 -17.83 -3.02
CA VAL A 366 -2.62 -16.94 -3.15
C VAL A 366 -3.64 -17.17 -2.05
N THR A 367 -4.22 -16.04 -1.59
CA THR A 367 -5.30 -15.99 -0.60
C THR A 367 -6.24 -14.84 -0.98
N PRO A 368 -7.44 -14.74 -0.43
CA PRO A 368 -8.11 -13.44 -0.36
C PRO A 368 -7.24 -12.44 0.41
N THR A 369 -7.33 -11.14 0.09
CA THR A 369 -6.68 -10.09 0.89
C THR A 369 -7.45 -9.83 2.19
N ALA A 370 -8.77 -9.89 2.09
CA ALA A 370 -9.70 -9.74 3.21
C ALA A 370 -10.87 -10.73 3.05
N THR A 371 -11.54 -11.03 4.15
CA THR A 371 -12.70 -11.95 4.19
C THR A 371 -14.02 -11.28 3.82
N CYS A 372 -14.05 -9.96 3.64
CA CYS A 372 -15.24 -9.18 3.31
C CYS A 372 -14.88 -7.91 2.56
N GLY A 373 -15.91 -7.23 2.01
CA GLY A 373 -15.80 -5.87 1.47
C GLY A 373 -15.61 -4.81 2.57
N ALA A 374 -15.59 -3.54 2.15
CA ALA A 374 -15.38 -2.40 3.05
C ALA A 374 -16.44 -2.35 4.17
N PRO A 375 -16.03 -2.14 5.44
CA PRO A 375 -16.97 -2.02 6.56
C PRO A 375 -17.65 -0.64 6.58
N GLU A 376 -18.87 -0.59 7.12
CA GLU A 376 -19.53 0.67 7.42
C GLU A 376 -18.73 1.47 8.47
N ILE A 377 -18.62 2.79 8.24
CA ILE A 377 -17.88 3.69 9.13
C ILE A 377 -18.45 3.70 10.56
N GLU A 378 -19.79 3.60 10.68
CA GLU A 378 -20.48 3.59 11.99
C GLU A 378 -20.17 2.33 12.82
N ARG A 379 -19.76 1.24 12.16
CA ARG A 379 -19.47 -0.06 12.79
C ARG A 379 -17.98 -0.34 12.91
N LEU A 380 -17.13 0.66 12.63
CA LEU A 380 -15.68 0.47 12.69
C LEU A 380 -15.21 0.10 14.10
N SER A 381 -14.42 -0.95 14.18
CA SER A 381 -13.64 -1.29 15.35
C SER A 381 -12.24 -1.76 14.94
N THR A 382 -11.25 -1.46 15.77
CA THR A 382 -9.87 -1.90 15.53
C THR A 382 -9.75 -3.43 15.46
N SER A 383 -10.50 -4.15 16.27
CA SER A 383 -10.53 -5.63 16.26
C SER A 383 -11.19 -6.16 14.99
N GLY A 384 -12.34 -5.61 14.57
CA GLY A 384 -13.05 -6.06 13.37
C GLY A 384 -12.22 -5.95 12.11
N MET A 385 -11.49 -4.84 11.94
CA MET A 385 -10.57 -4.68 10.81
C MET A 385 -9.43 -5.69 10.83
N ALA A 386 -8.84 -5.95 12.00
CA ALA A 386 -7.75 -6.92 12.15
C ALA A 386 -8.22 -8.37 11.91
N ASP A 387 -9.45 -8.69 12.26
CA ASP A 387 -10.02 -10.04 12.11
C ASP A 387 -10.36 -10.36 10.65
N THR A 388 -10.74 -9.35 9.87
CA THR A 388 -11.08 -9.53 8.45
C THR A 388 -9.88 -9.49 7.50
N ALA A 389 -8.75 -8.88 7.89
CA ALA A 389 -7.55 -8.79 7.07
C ALA A 389 -6.70 -10.07 7.11
N LEU A 390 -6.38 -10.64 5.95
CA LEU A 390 -5.54 -11.84 5.84
C LEU A 390 -4.08 -11.50 5.48
N THR A 391 -3.61 -10.32 5.89
CA THR A 391 -2.37 -9.69 5.41
C THR A 391 -1.20 -9.78 6.37
N SER A 392 -1.44 -9.79 7.69
CA SER A 392 -0.40 -9.62 8.72
C SER A 392 0.63 -10.75 8.78
N TYR A 393 0.28 -11.96 8.31
CA TYR A 393 1.19 -13.08 8.16
C TYR A 393 2.44 -12.71 7.34
N TRP A 394 2.25 -12.02 6.21
CA TRP A 394 3.31 -11.65 5.29
C TRP A 394 4.22 -10.52 5.81
N ASN A 395 3.76 -9.74 6.81
CA ASN A 395 4.62 -8.77 7.50
C ASN A 395 5.57 -9.48 8.48
N ALA A 396 5.09 -10.46 9.25
CA ALA A 396 5.96 -11.29 10.10
C ALA A 396 6.96 -12.08 9.26
N ALA A 397 6.55 -12.61 8.13
CA ALA A 397 7.41 -13.36 7.22
C ALA A 397 8.43 -12.46 6.51
N GLY A 398 8.06 -11.22 6.16
CA GLY A 398 8.90 -10.28 5.43
C GLY A 398 8.86 -10.46 3.90
N ASN A 399 8.01 -11.36 3.39
CA ASN A 399 7.88 -11.69 1.97
C ASN A 399 7.13 -10.61 1.19
N PRO A 400 7.37 -10.43 -0.14
CA PRO A 400 6.57 -9.56 -0.97
C PRO A 400 5.15 -10.10 -1.11
N ALA A 401 4.17 -9.20 -1.13
CA ALA A 401 2.78 -9.55 -1.35
C ALA A 401 2.03 -8.41 -2.05
N LEU A 402 1.30 -8.75 -3.11
CA LEU A 402 0.49 -7.88 -3.95
C LEU A 402 -0.99 -8.14 -3.67
N SER A 403 -1.81 -7.10 -3.58
CA SER A 403 -3.26 -7.20 -3.66
C SER A 403 -3.73 -6.64 -4.98
N VAL A 404 -4.52 -7.41 -5.74
CA VAL A 404 -5.17 -6.95 -6.98
C VAL A 404 -6.68 -7.12 -6.87
N PRO A 405 -7.51 -6.27 -7.51
CA PRO A 405 -8.96 -6.44 -7.52
C PRO A 405 -9.36 -7.79 -8.12
N MET A 406 -10.25 -8.54 -7.44
CA MET A 406 -10.69 -9.87 -7.91
C MET A 406 -12.19 -9.98 -8.17
N GLY A 407 -12.95 -8.92 -7.92
CA GLY A 407 -14.40 -8.90 -8.07
C GLY A 407 -15.04 -8.00 -7.05
N PHE A 408 -16.33 -8.20 -6.88
CA PHE A 408 -17.16 -7.41 -5.96
C PHE A 408 -18.03 -8.32 -5.11
N THR A 409 -18.40 -7.83 -3.93
CA THR A 409 -19.46 -8.44 -3.11
C THR A 409 -20.82 -8.33 -3.82
N GLY A 410 -21.80 -9.08 -3.36
CA GLY A 410 -23.16 -9.01 -3.92
C GLY A 410 -23.82 -7.63 -3.82
N ASP A 411 -23.34 -6.77 -2.92
CA ASP A 411 -23.77 -5.38 -2.74
C ASP A 411 -22.81 -4.35 -3.40
N GLY A 412 -21.85 -4.80 -4.22
CA GLY A 412 -21.05 -3.95 -5.09
C GLY A 412 -19.81 -3.33 -4.45
N LEU A 413 -19.27 -3.88 -3.37
CA LEU A 413 -18.00 -3.45 -2.78
C LEU A 413 -16.84 -4.30 -3.30
N PRO A 414 -15.66 -3.69 -3.57
CA PRO A 414 -14.52 -4.43 -4.10
C PRO A 414 -13.98 -5.50 -3.15
N LEU A 415 -13.40 -6.54 -3.75
CA LEU A 415 -12.65 -7.63 -3.10
C LEU A 415 -11.27 -7.77 -3.74
N GLY A 416 -10.27 -8.22 -2.98
CA GLY A 416 -8.89 -8.33 -3.43
C GLY A 416 -8.32 -9.74 -3.35
N LEU A 417 -7.64 -10.17 -4.42
CA LEU A 417 -6.77 -11.35 -4.46
C LEU A 417 -5.39 -10.96 -3.97
N GLN A 418 -4.86 -11.66 -2.98
CA GLN A 418 -3.50 -11.49 -2.50
C GLN A 418 -2.58 -12.54 -3.10
N ILE A 419 -1.47 -12.11 -3.70
CA ILE A 419 -0.43 -12.93 -4.33
C ILE A 419 0.87 -12.68 -3.59
N ALA A 420 1.46 -13.70 -2.99
CA ALA A 420 2.71 -13.59 -2.23
C ALA A 420 3.79 -14.52 -2.79
N GLY A 421 5.04 -14.05 -2.76
CA GLY A 421 6.20 -14.78 -3.25
C GLY A 421 7.27 -14.99 -2.19
N ARG A 422 8.36 -15.69 -2.55
CA ARG A 422 9.57 -15.76 -1.72
C ARG A 422 10.21 -14.35 -1.60
N PRO A 423 11.06 -14.10 -0.60
CA PRO A 423 11.78 -12.83 -0.51
C PRO A 423 12.50 -12.50 -1.82
N PHE A 424 12.41 -11.25 -2.24
CA PHE A 424 12.98 -10.68 -3.48
C PHE A 424 12.41 -11.29 -4.79
N ALA A 425 11.21 -11.89 -4.74
CA ALA A 425 10.50 -12.35 -5.94
C ALA A 425 9.39 -11.38 -6.39
N GLU A 426 9.60 -10.08 -6.21
CA GLU A 426 8.64 -9.05 -6.62
C GLU A 426 8.29 -9.15 -8.09
N ALA A 427 9.28 -9.42 -8.96
CA ALA A 427 9.04 -9.59 -10.40
C ALA A 427 8.02 -10.71 -10.68
N THR A 428 8.16 -11.88 -10.01
CA THR A 428 7.23 -13.01 -10.17
C THR A 428 5.83 -12.67 -9.62
N VAL A 429 5.77 -11.96 -8.48
CA VAL A 429 4.51 -11.53 -7.86
C VAL A 429 3.77 -10.54 -8.77
N LEU A 430 4.49 -9.55 -9.32
CA LEU A 430 3.95 -8.54 -10.23
C LEU A 430 3.52 -9.17 -11.57
N ALA A 431 4.32 -10.08 -12.13
CA ALA A 431 3.99 -10.80 -13.35
C ALA A 431 2.69 -11.60 -13.19
N ALA A 432 2.50 -12.28 -12.04
CA ALA A 432 1.26 -13.01 -11.78
C ALA A 432 0.05 -12.07 -11.64
N GLY A 433 0.21 -10.93 -10.96
CA GLY A 433 -0.82 -9.90 -10.89
C GLY A 433 -1.17 -9.31 -12.26
N HIS A 434 -0.17 -9.03 -13.09
CA HIS A 434 -0.35 -8.54 -14.45
C HIS A 434 -1.07 -9.58 -15.33
N ALA A 435 -0.61 -10.83 -15.37
CA ALA A 435 -1.24 -11.90 -16.14
C ALA A 435 -2.71 -12.12 -15.76
N TYR A 436 -3.02 -11.99 -14.47
CA TYR A 436 -4.39 -12.01 -13.97
C TYR A 436 -5.21 -10.81 -14.51
N GLN A 437 -4.65 -9.60 -14.46
CA GLN A 437 -5.30 -8.37 -14.93
C GLN A 437 -5.49 -8.31 -16.44
N GLN A 438 -4.63 -8.96 -17.22
CA GLN A 438 -4.82 -9.10 -18.68
C GLN A 438 -6.04 -9.99 -19.05
N ARG A 439 -6.54 -10.80 -18.12
CA ARG A 439 -7.70 -11.71 -18.32
C ARG A 439 -8.97 -11.23 -17.61
N THR A 440 -8.85 -10.15 -16.84
CA THR A 440 -9.97 -9.58 -16.08
C THR A 440 -10.03 -8.07 -16.27
N SER A 441 -11.19 -7.48 -16.00
CA SER A 441 -11.39 -6.02 -16.12
C SER A 441 -11.64 -5.34 -14.77
N TRP A 442 -11.43 -6.04 -13.65
CA TRP A 442 -11.78 -5.51 -12.33
C TRP A 442 -11.01 -4.24 -11.96
N HIS A 443 -9.72 -4.16 -12.32
CA HIS A 443 -8.85 -3.01 -12.09
C HIS A 443 -9.18 -1.79 -12.98
N LEU A 444 -9.96 -1.98 -14.06
CA LEU A 444 -10.42 -0.91 -14.94
C LEU A 444 -11.72 -0.25 -14.45
N ARG A 445 -12.44 -0.91 -13.53
CA ARG A 445 -13.69 -0.37 -12.98
C ARG A 445 -13.39 0.85 -12.10
N THR A 446 -14.30 1.82 -12.17
CA THR A 446 -14.22 3.06 -11.38
C THR A 446 -15.51 3.25 -10.57
N PRO A 447 -15.44 3.91 -9.40
CA PRO A 447 -16.63 4.17 -8.57
C PRO A 447 -17.65 5.09 -9.25
N TRP A 448 -17.28 5.77 -10.32
CA TRP A 448 -18.10 6.73 -11.06
C TRP A 448 -18.89 6.08 -12.21
N GLU A 449 -18.65 4.82 -12.52
CA GLU A 449 -19.44 4.09 -13.50
C GLU A 449 -20.80 3.76 -12.92
N LYS A 450 -21.86 4.23 -13.57
CA LYS A 450 -23.22 3.77 -13.23
C LYS A 450 -23.28 2.26 -13.46
N VAL A 451 -23.54 1.51 -12.39
CA VAL A 451 -23.89 0.09 -12.52
C VAL A 451 -25.16 0.06 -13.40
N ARG A 452 -24.99 -0.38 -14.66
CA ARG A 452 -26.10 -0.62 -15.58
C ARG A 452 -26.78 -1.95 -15.25
#